data_aa0271726e2c9734920be540a846807e
#
_entry.id   aa0271726e2c9734920be540a846807e
#
_cell.length_a   1.000
_cell.length_b   1.000
_cell.length_c   1.000
_cell.angle_alpha   90.00
_cell.angle_beta   90.00
_cell.angle_gamma   90.00
#
_symmetry.space_group_name_H-M   'P 1'
#
loop_
_entity.id
_entity.type
_entity.pdbx_description
1 polymer ?
#
loop_
_entity_poly.entity_id
_entity_poly.type
_entity_poly.pdbx_seq_one_letter_code
_entity_poly.pdbx_strand_id
1 'polypeptide(L)'
;SVFFIGDLQVTPFTVSHDAAEPVGFRFSNNGICGALATDIGELNNTIAKQLADCDWLGLESNHDEEMVKIGPYPLHVKQRVLSSKGHLSNQELADFLANKFDRKAKHLFLAHISRQNNDPQIALESAQKALEEEKLPLLANSCKLHLTHQTKPSIVLDL
;
A
#
# COMPACT_ATOMS: atom_id res chain seq x y z
N SER A 1 -18.89 -7.00 6.79
CA SER A 1 -19.00 -7.49 8.20
C SER A 1 -17.70 -8.15 8.61
N VAL A 2 -17.34 -8.06 9.90
CA VAL A 2 -16.22 -8.80 10.48
C VAL A 2 -16.50 -10.30 10.43
N PHE A 3 -15.48 -11.12 10.14
CA PHE A 3 -15.57 -12.58 10.16
C PHE A 3 -14.26 -13.19 10.68
N PHE A 4 -14.25 -14.51 10.92
CA PHE A 4 -13.12 -15.23 11.50
C PHE A 4 -12.68 -16.39 10.60
N ILE A 5 -11.38 -16.62 10.53
CA ILE A 5 -10.75 -17.79 9.93
C ILE A 5 -9.92 -18.45 11.03
N GLY A 6 -10.47 -19.46 11.70
CA GLY A 6 -9.92 -19.93 12.98
C GLY A 6 -9.90 -18.79 14.00
N ASP A 7 -8.74 -18.52 14.58
CA ASP A 7 -8.54 -17.45 15.55
C ASP A 7 -8.20 -16.08 14.91
N LEU A 8 -8.04 -16.05 13.58
CA LEU A 8 -7.76 -14.83 12.85
C LEU A 8 -9.05 -14.03 12.61
N GLN A 9 -9.17 -12.86 13.23
CA GLN A 9 -10.23 -11.90 12.93
C GLN A 9 -9.90 -11.15 11.64
N VAL A 10 -10.86 -11.09 10.72
CA VAL A 10 -10.75 -10.34 9.45
C VAL A 10 -11.83 -9.27 9.41
N THR A 11 -11.40 -8.03 9.27
CA THR A 11 -12.28 -6.85 9.20
C THR A 11 -12.12 -6.19 7.84
N PRO A 12 -13.09 -6.32 6.91
CA PRO A 12 -13.07 -5.59 5.66
C PRO A 12 -13.37 -4.12 5.89
N PHE A 13 -12.72 -3.24 5.12
CA PHE A 13 -13.00 -1.81 5.09
C PHE A 13 -13.07 -1.31 3.64
N THR A 14 -13.92 -0.34 3.37
CA THR A 14 -14.09 0.21 2.03
C THR A 14 -12.87 0.99 1.58
N VAL A 15 -12.46 0.77 0.33
CA VAL A 15 -11.40 1.53 -0.34
C VAL A 15 -11.96 2.27 -1.55
N SER A 16 -11.20 3.23 -2.10
CA SER A 16 -11.60 4.00 -3.27
C SER A 16 -11.11 3.28 -4.53
N HIS A 17 -12.00 2.61 -5.24
CA HIS A 17 -11.72 1.95 -6.51
C HIS A 17 -12.97 1.88 -7.39
N ASP A 18 -12.81 1.67 -8.70
CA ASP A 18 -13.91 1.59 -9.68
C ASP A 18 -14.54 0.19 -9.76
N ALA A 19 -14.74 -0.45 -8.62
CA ALA A 19 -15.41 -1.74 -8.48
C ALA A 19 -16.73 -1.60 -7.72
N ALA A 20 -17.56 -2.64 -7.74
CA ALA A 20 -18.90 -2.61 -7.11
C ALA A 20 -18.81 -2.45 -5.58
N GLU A 21 -17.95 -3.21 -4.92
CA GLU A 21 -17.72 -3.16 -3.47
C GLU A 21 -16.23 -3.37 -3.17
N PRO A 22 -15.36 -2.39 -3.47
CA PRO A 22 -13.92 -2.54 -3.26
C PRO A 22 -13.59 -2.50 -1.77
N VAL A 23 -12.80 -3.46 -1.30
CA VAL A 23 -12.43 -3.60 0.11
C VAL A 23 -10.95 -3.88 0.30
N GLY A 24 -10.38 -3.24 1.32
CA GLY A 24 -9.16 -3.69 1.97
C GLY A 24 -9.52 -4.55 3.19
N PHE A 25 -8.52 -5.17 3.79
CA PHE A 25 -8.70 -6.07 4.92
C PHE A 25 -7.75 -5.73 6.06
N ARG A 26 -8.28 -5.69 7.27
CA ARG A 26 -7.50 -5.65 8.51
C ARG A 26 -7.58 -7.02 9.16
N PHE A 27 -6.45 -7.49 9.62
CA PHE A 27 -6.25 -8.80 10.25
C PHE A 27 -5.80 -8.60 11.68
N SER A 28 -6.37 -9.35 12.62
CA SER A 28 -5.88 -9.35 14.01
C SER A 28 -5.93 -10.73 14.63
N ASN A 29 -4.87 -11.08 15.33
CA ASN A 29 -4.74 -12.31 16.10
C ASN A 29 -3.74 -12.10 17.24
N ASN A 30 -4.10 -12.51 18.47
CA ASN A 30 -3.22 -12.48 19.65
C ASN A 30 -2.47 -11.15 19.88
N GLY A 31 -3.13 -10.01 19.62
CA GLY A 31 -2.55 -8.69 19.80
C GLY A 31 -1.69 -8.21 18.63
N ILE A 32 -1.47 -9.03 17.61
CA ILE A 32 -0.81 -8.65 16.35
C ILE A 32 -1.86 -8.18 15.37
N CYS A 33 -1.58 -7.08 14.69
CA CYS A 33 -2.45 -6.49 13.68
C CYS A 33 -1.71 -6.26 12.37
N GLY A 34 -2.39 -6.51 11.26
CA GLY A 34 -1.92 -6.14 9.94
C GLY A 34 -3.03 -5.65 9.05
N ALA A 35 -2.71 -4.98 7.96
CA ALA A 35 -3.68 -4.58 6.96
C ALA A 35 -3.14 -4.75 5.54
N LEU A 36 -4.06 -5.10 4.63
CA LEU A 36 -3.80 -5.22 3.19
C LEU A 36 -4.79 -4.34 2.44
N ALA A 37 -4.27 -3.43 1.62
CA ALA A 37 -5.07 -2.59 0.74
C ALA A 37 -4.41 -2.47 -0.63
N THR A 38 -5.04 -3.07 -1.63
CA THR A 38 -4.72 -2.98 -3.05
C THR A 38 -5.97 -2.59 -3.82
N ASP A 39 -5.82 -2.23 -5.08
CA ASP A 39 -6.91 -1.67 -5.88
C ASP A 39 -7.51 -0.43 -5.18
N ILE A 40 -6.62 0.52 -4.88
CA ILE A 40 -6.95 1.78 -4.20
C ILE A 40 -6.48 2.96 -5.04
N GLY A 41 -7.39 3.87 -5.34
CA GLY A 41 -7.04 5.07 -6.12
C GLY A 41 -6.56 6.24 -5.25
N GLU A 42 -6.75 6.20 -3.93
CA GLU A 42 -6.28 7.23 -3.00
C GLU A 42 -6.18 6.72 -1.56
N LEU A 43 -5.25 7.23 -0.78
CA LEU A 43 -5.11 7.00 0.66
C LEU A 43 -5.69 8.18 1.46
N ASN A 44 -7.02 8.27 1.49
CA ASN A 44 -7.71 9.31 2.26
C ASN A 44 -7.66 9.03 3.78
N ASN A 45 -8.13 10.00 4.58
CA ASN A 45 -8.06 9.92 6.04
C ASN A 45 -8.87 8.75 6.64
N THR A 46 -9.91 8.29 5.95
CA THR A 46 -10.71 7.14 6.40
C THR A 46 -9.91 5.85 6.25
N ILE A 47 -9.25 5.66 5.11
CA ILE A 47 -8.36 4.50 4.87
C ILE A 47 -7.16 4.58 5.81
N ALA A 48 -6.52 5.76 5.97
CA ALA A 48 -5.39 5.93 6.87
C ALA A 48 -5.69 5.47 8.31
N LYS A 49 -6.90 5.73 8.82
CA LYS A 49 -7.35 5.23 10.13
C LYS A 49 -7.45 3.71 10.20
N GLN A 50 -7.79 3.03 9.10
CA GLN A 50 -7.83 1.56 9.05
C GLN A 50 -6.43 0.94 9.01
N LEU A 51 -5.44 1.67 8.52
CA LEU A 51 -4.04 1.26 8.45
C LEU A 51 -3.26 1.56 9.74
N ALA A 52 -3.78 2.44 10.58
CA ALA A 52 -3.13 2.83 11.84
C ALA A 52 -3.04 1.66 12.83
N ASP A 53 -2.05 1.72 13.71
CA ASP A 53 -1.79 0.73 14.78
C ASP A 53 -1.55 -0.71 14.28
N CYS A 54 -1.14 -0.89 13.03
CA CYS A 54 -0.76 -2.19 12.48
C CYS A 54 0.73 -2.49 12.70
N ASP A 55 1.06 -3.77 12.88
CA ASP A 55 2.44 -4.26 12.99
C ASP A 55 3.07 -4.51 11.61
N TRP A 56 2.22 -4.78 10.61
CA TRP A 56 2.61 -4.88 9.21
C TRP A 56 1.52 -4.31 8.28
N LEU A 57 1.95 -3.81 7.12
CA LEU A 57 1.08 -3.29 6.07
C LEU A 57 1.43 -3.91 4.71
N GLY A 58 0.42 -4.22 3.92
CA GLY A 58 0.53 -4.49 2.49
C GLY A 58 -0.20 -3.39 1.74
N LEU A 59 0.52 -2.53 1.04
CA LEU A 59 -0.06 -1.38 0.35
C LEU A 59 0.27 -1.39 -1.13
N GLU A 60 -0.67 -0.91 -1.93
CA GLU A 60 -0.46 -0.73 -3.35
C GLU A 60 0.65 0.31 -3.62
N SER A 61 1.53 -0.03 -4.57
CA SER A 61 2.51 0.86 -5.21
C SER A 61 2.48 0.54 -6.69
N ASN A 62 1.36 0.91 -7.35
CA ASN A 62 1.02 0.34 -8.64
C ASN A 62 1.88 0.88 -9.76
N HIS A 63 2.02 2.20 -9.87
CA HIS A 63 2.62 2.79 -11.06
C HIS A 63 3.48 4.01 -10.74
N ASP A 64 4.44 4.26 -11.61
CA ASP A 64 5.09 5.55 -11.78
C ASP A 64 4.25 6.41 -12.71
N GLU A 65 3.92 7.63 -12.30
CA GLU A 65 3.04 8.51 -13.07
C GLU A 65 3.60 8.88 -14.45
N GLU A 66 4.92 9.09 -14.55
CA GLU A 66 5.54 9.44 -15.83
C GLU A 66 5.51 8.24 -16.79
N MET A 67 5.75 7.02 -16.29
CA MET A 67 5.62 5.82 -17.09
C MET A 67 4.18 5.63 -17.62
N VAL A 68 3.15 5.94 -16.84
CA VAL A 68 1.76 5.93 -17.32
C VAL A 68 1.57 6.99 -18.41
N LYS A 69 2.04 8.23 -18.20
CA LYS A 69 1.85 9.35 -19.12
C LYS A 69 2.49 9.08 -20.49
N ILE A 70 3.71 8.53 -20.51
CA ILE A 70 4.43 8.23 -21.76
C ILE A 70 4.16 6.84 -22.32
N GLY A 71 3.62 5.93 -21.51
CA GLY A 71 3.39 4.52 -21.85
C GLY A 71 2.36 4.32 -22.98
N PRO A 72 2.19 3.07 -23.44
CA PRO A 72 1.38 2.74 -24.62
C PRO A 72 -0.13 2.73 -24.37
N TYR A 73 -0.60 2.93 -23.14
CA TYR A 73 -2.03 2.87 -22.84
C TYR A 73 -2.83 3.96 -23.58
N PRO A 74 -4.04 3.64 -24.08
CA PRO A 74 -4.97 4.64 -24.58
C PRO A 74 -5.27 5.71 -23.53
N LEU A 75 -5.59 6.94 -24.00
CA LEU A 75 -5.80 8.07 -23.09
C LEU A 75 -6.84 7.81 -21.99
N HIS A 76 -7.97 7.18 -22.33
CA HIS A 76 -9.01 6.86 -21.35
C HIS A 76 -8.53 5.87 -20.26
N VAL A 77 -7.64 4.93 -20.62
CA VAL A 77 -7.03 4.00 -19.66
C VAL A 77 -6.05 4.74 -18.73
N LYS A 78 -5.21 5.64 -19.29
CA LYS A 78 -4.32 6.50 -18.50
C LYS A 78 -5.11 7.33 -17.49
N GLN A 79 -6.17 8.00 -17.95
CA GLN A 79 -7.05 8.81 -17.10
C GLN A 79 -7.69 7.99 -15.98
N ARG A 80 -8.12 6.75 -16.28
CA ARG A 80 -8.67 5.83 -15.29
C ARG A 80 -7.63 5.44 -14.26
N VAL A 81 -6.44 5.00 -14.69
CA VAL A 81 -5.34 4.58 -13.79
C VAL A 81 -4.93 5.71 -12.85
N LEU A 82 -4.80 6.93 -13.36
CA LEU A 82 -4.38 8.13 -12.61
C LEU A 82 -5.51 8.79 -11.80
N SER A 83 -6.73 8.23 -11.79
CA SER A 83 -7.85 8.82 -11.06
C SER A 83 -7.87 8.36 -9.59
N SER A 84 -8.57 9.10 -8.74
CA SER A 84 -8.81 8.74 -7.33
C SER A 84 -9.62 7.44 -7.13
N LYS A 85 -10.07 6.81 -8.22
CA LYS A 85 -10.72 5.49 -8.26
C LYS A 85 -9.94 4.47 -9.08
N GLY A 86 -8.74 4.84 -9.54
CA GLY A 86 -7.83 3.99 -10.29
C GLY A 86 -6.93 3.20 -9.36
N HIS A 87 -5.63 3.43 -9.48
CA HIS A 87 -4.60 2.75 -8.71
C HIS A 87 -3.65 3.74 -8.04
N LEU A 88 -3.09 3.37 -6.91
CA LEU A 88 -2.19 4.20 -6.13
C LEU A 88 -0.82 4.31 -6.82
N SER A 89 -0.37 5.54 -7.09
CA SER A 89 0.96 5.78 -7.62
C SER A 89 2.05 5.61 -6.54
N ASN A 90 3.30 5.42 -6.98
CA ASN A 90 4.45 5.45 -6.08
C ASN A 90 4.54 6.77 -5.32
N GLN A 91 4.18 7.89 -5.96
CA GLN A 91 4.21 9.22 -5.36
C GLN A 91 3.14 9.38 -4.26
N GLU A 92 1.91 8.94 -4.52
CA GLU A 92 0.83 9.02 -3.51
C GLU A 92 1.11 8.12 -2.29
N LEU A 93 1.70 6.93 -2.51
CA LEU A 93 2.17 6.10 -1.41
C LEU A 93 3.30 6.81 -0.63
N ALA A 94 4.26 7.42 -1.30
CA ALA A 94 5.34 8.17 -0.67
C ALA A 94 4.79 9.34 0.17
N ASP A 95 3.83 10.08 -0.35
CA ASP A 95 3.17 11.19 0.37
C ASP A 95 2.41 10.70 1.61
N PHE A 96 1.77 9.53 1.54
CA PHE A 96 1.16 8.90 2.71
C PHE A 96 2.22 8.51 3.75
N LEU A 97 3.31 7.87 3.33
CA LEU A 97 4.39 7.44 4.22
C LEU A 97 5.07 8.62 4.92
N ALA A 98 5.25 9.72 4.22
CA ALA A 98 5.86 10.93 4.77
C ALA A 98 4.94 11.69 5.74
N ASN A 99 3.63 11.72 5.49
CA ASN A 99 2.74 12.68 6.16
C ASN A 99 1.65 12.07 7.06
N LYS A 100 1.28 10.79 6.85
CA LYS A 100 0.13 10.17 7.52
C LYS A 100 0.42 8.82 8.16
N PHE A 101 1.54 8.19 7.83
CA PHE A 101 1.94 6.92 8.38
C PHE A 101 2.34 7.07 9.85
N ASP A 102 1.72 6.28 10.74
CA ASP A 102 1.95 6.32 12.20
C ASP A 102 3.25 5.67 12.65
N ARG A 103 3.98 5.04 11.72
CA ARG A 103 5.28 4.36 11.92
C ARG A 103 5.27 3.20 12.91
N LYS A 104 4.11 2.67 13.26
CA LYS A 104 4.03 1.49 14.09
C LYS A 104 4.42 0.22 13.33
N ALA A 105 3.99 0.11 12.06
CA ALA A 105 4.30 -1.04 11.25
C ALA A 105 5.80 -1.19 11.02
N LYS A 106 6.31 -2.38 11.39
CA LYS A 106 7.72 -2.76 11.21
C LYS A 106 8.01 -3.36 9.83
N HIS A 107 6.96 -3.73 9.11
CA HIS A 107 7.04 -4.33 7.78
C HIS A 107 6.01 -3.69 6.86
N LEU A 108 6.46 -3.20 5.71
CA LEU A 108 5.63 -2.69 4.63
C LEU A 108 5.91 -3.47 3.35
N PHE A 109 4.89 -4.13 2.85
CA PHE A 109 4.91 -4.82 1.57
C PHE A 109 4.39 -3.89 0.49
N LEU A 110 5.22 -3.57 -0.50
CA LEU A 110 4.82 -2.87 -1.71
C LEU A 110 4.16 -3.87 -2.65
N ALA A 111 2.88 -3.71 -2.86
CA ALA A 111 2.04 -4.69 -3.54
C ALA A 111 1.42 -4.14 -4.82
N HIS A 112 0.86 -5.03 -5.64
CA HIS A 112 0.13 -4.71 -6.87
C HIS A 112 0.93 -3.85 -7.87
N ILE A 113 2.24 -4.12 -7.97
CA ILE A 113 3.18 -3.38 -8.82
C ILE A 113 2.91 -3.71 -10.30
N SER A 114 2.66 -2.69 -11.10
CA SER A 114 2.41 -2.82 -12.55
C SER A 114 3.65 -3.30 -13.29
N ARG A 115 3.48 -4.25 -14.19
CA ARG A 115 4.58 -4.73 -15.06
C ARG A 115 4.90 -3.78 -16.22
N GLN A 116 3.97 -2.90 -16.58
CA GLN A 116 4.09 -2.01 -17.76
C GLN A 116 4.37 -0.57 -17.38
N ASN A 117 3.86 -0.14 -16.24
CA ASN A 117 3.92 1.25 -15.81
C ASN A 117 4.63 1.44 -14.48
N ASN A 118 5.48 0.49 -14.10
CA ASN A 118 6.33 0.60 -12.92
C ASN A 118 7.60 -0.24 -13.09
N ASP A 119 8.59 0.10 -12.27
CA ASP A 119 9.73 -0.75 -11.98
C ASP A 119 9.76 -1.00 -10.45
N PRO A 120 9.90 -2.25 -10.01
CA PRO A 120 9.96 -2.55 -8.57
C PRO A 120 11.02 -1.74 -7.82
N GLN A 121 12.13 -1.41 -8.49
CA GLN A 121 13.19 -0.62 -7.89
C GLN A 121 12.76 0.84 -7.70
N ILE A 122 12.03 1.44 -8.66
CA ILE A 122 11.48 2.80 -8.53
C ILE A 122 10.47 2.85 -7.37
N ALA A 123 9.58 1.86 -7.27
CA ALA A 123 8.64 1.75 -6.16
C ALA A 123 9.34 1.68 -4.81
N LEU A 124 10.40 0.87 -4.71
CA LEU A 124 11.20 0.70 -3.49
C LEU A 124 11.92 2.00 -3.10
N GLU A 125 12.60 2.65 -4.03
CA GLU A 125 13.34 3.89 -3.81
C GLU A 125 12.41 5.04 -3.39
N SER A 126 11.24 5.15 -4.02
CA SER A 126 10.22 6.16 -3.67
C SER A 126 9.75 6.00 -2.22
N ALA A 127 9.39 4.77 -1.83
CA ALA A 127 8.95 4.49 -0.46
C ALA A 127 10.09 4.66 0.56
N GLN A 128 11.31 4.23 0.23
CA GLN A 128 12.47 4.38 1.09
C GLN A 128 12.79 5.85 1.36
N LYS A 129 12.85 6.66 0.31
CA LYS A 129 13.08 8.11 0.41
C LYS A 129 12.04 8.78 1.31
N ALA A 130 10.76 8.46 1.16
CA ALA A 130 9.69 9.01 1.99
C ALA A 130 9.83 8.65 3.47
N LEU A 131 10.33 7.46 3.79
CA LEU A 131 10.59 7.04 5.17
C LEU A 131 11.84 7.71 5.78
N GLU A 132 12.82 8.12 4.95
CA GLU A 132 14.08 8.74 5.37
C GLU A 132 13.98 10.27 5.52
N GLU A 133 13.11 10.94 4.74
CA GLU A 133 13.01 12.41 4.69
C GLU A 133 12.46 13.06 5.98
N GLU A 134 12.11 12.31 7.01
CA GLU A 134 11.58 12.90 8.23
C GLU A 134 12.62 13.46 9.19
N LYS A 135 12.28 14.65 9.70
CA LYS A 135 13.07 15.50 10.59
C LYS A 135 13.23 14.98 12.05
N LEU A 136 12.86 13.74 12.35
CA LEU A 136 12.95 13.17 13.70
C LEU A 136 13.94 11.99 13.74
N PRO A 137 15.21 12.23 14.11
CA PRO A 137 16.27 11.20 14.08
C PRO A 137 16.08 10.03 15.04
N LEU A 138 15.16 10.11 16.01
CA LEU A 138 15.01 9.12 17.08
C LEU A 138 14.02 7.99 16.76
N LEU A 139 13.22 8.11 15.70
CA LEU A 139 12.28 7.07 15.24
C LEU A 139 12.56 6.59 13.81
N ALA A 140 13.66 7.07 13.22
CA ALA A 140 14.07 6.68 11.88
C ALA A 140 14.38 5.18 11.84
N ASN A 141 13.68 4.47 10.95
CA ASN A 141 14.08 3.18 10.40
C ASN A 141 13.86 1.91 11.21
N SER A 142 12.65 1.67 11.70
CA SER A 142 12.27 0.30 12.02
C SER A 142 11.40 -0.38 10.94
N CYS A 143 10.83 0.37 9.99
CA CYS A 143 9.98 -0.21 8.95
C CYS A 143 10.82 -0.81 7.80
N LYS A 144 10.76 -2.13 7.65
CA LYS A 144 11.42 -2.86 6.56
C LYS A 144 10.49 -2.90 5.35
N LEU A 145 11.02 -2.50 4.18
CA LEU A 145 10.31 -2.56 2.91
C LEU A 145 10.51 -3.92 2.25
N HIS A 146 9.43 -4.46 1.70
CA HIS A 146 9.41 -5.73 1.00
C HIS A 146 8.68 -5.57 -0.33
N LEU A 147 9.30 -6.04 -1.42
CA LEU A 147 8.63 -6.13 -2.72
C LEU A 147 7.80 -7.40 -2.79
N THR A 148 6.57 -7.30 -3.28
CA THR A 148 5.78 -8.47 -3.64
C THR A 148 5.93 -8.80 -5.12
N HIS A 149 5.64 -10.04 -5.49
CA HIS A 149 5.75 -10.54 -6.86
C HIS A 149 4.44 -11.20 -7.28
N GLN A 150 4.09 -11.09 -8.56
CA GLN A 150 2.87 -11.72 -9.10
C GLN A 150 2.93 -13.25 -9.18
N THR A 151 4.14 -13.83 -9.21
CA THR A 151 4.35 -15.26 -9.51
C THR A 151 5.17 -15.99 -8.46
N LYS A 152 5.63 -15.28 -7.42
CA LYS A 152 6.45 -15.86 -6.35
C LYS A 152 5.91 -15.41 -5.00
N PRO A 153 5.94 -16.26 -3.98
CA PRO A 153 5.58 -15.84 -2.62
C PRO A 153 6.60 -14.82 -2.11
N SER A 154 6.12 -13.94 -1.25
CA SER A 154 6.97 -13.03 -0.47
C SER A 154 7.64 -13.78 0.68
N ILE A 155 8.47 -13.07 1.45
CA ILE A 155 9.06 -13.64 2.67
C ILE A 155 7.98 -14.02 3.68
N VAL A 156 8.29 -14.97 4.54
CA VAL A 156 7.50 -15.28 5.74
C VAL A 156 7.98 -14.38 6.88
N LEU A 157 7.05 -13.77 7.61
CA LEU A 157 7.34 -13.01 8.83
C LEU A 157 6.99 -13.85 10.05
N ASP A 158 7.90 -13.89 11.02
CA ASP A 158 7.61 -14.32 12.39
C ASP A 158 7.28 -13.04 13.20
N LEU A 159 6.03 -12.92 13.64
CA LEU A 159 5.48 -11.73 14.31
C LEU A 159 5.13 -12.02 15.77
#